data_c783107b2a31ae656d9afb075bd53644
#
_entry.id   c783107b2a31ae656d9afb075bd53644
#
_cell.length_a   1.000
_cell.length_b   1.000
_cell.length_c   1.000
_cell.angle_alpha   90.00
_cell.angle_beta   90.00
_cell.angle_gamma   90.00
#
_symmetry.space_group_name_H-M   'P 1'
#
loop_
_entity.id
_entity.type
_entity.pdbx_description
1 polymer ?
#
loop_
_entity_poly.entity_id
_entity_poly.type
_entity_poly.pdbx_seq_one_letter_code
_entity_poly.pdbx_strand_id
1 'polypeptide(L)'
;MQKILIAMMLGIISLGAYAQNNKQMAKIFDYKSISNTGAEVDFSQYEGKVLMIVNTASKCGFTPQYDGLEELYRKYKDQGLVIIGFPCDQFAGQEPGSDEEIEEFCRLNHGVTFPLMAKTEVNGANAEPIFEYLKTQAPTEEYKGIKAKATQKMLKGISKSVEKNSDILWNFTKFLISRDGSVVKRYAPTTEPKEIEADIKAML
;
A
#
# COMPACT_ATOMS: atom_id res chain seq x y z
N MET A 1 23.05 56.76 58.82
CA MET A 1 22.33 55.52 59.01
C MET A 1 21.46 55.28 57.75
N GLN A 2 21.97 54.54 56.85
CA GLN A 2 21.40 54.38 55.51
C GLN A 2 20.67 53.01 55.46
N LYS A 3 19.34 53.02 55.32
CA LYS A 3 18.53 51.81 55.22
C LYS A 3 18.57 51.32 53.79
N ILE A 4 19.17 50.16 53.57
CA ILE A 4 19.18 49.45 52.30
C ILE A 4 17.85 48.67 52.13
N LEU A 5 17.04 49.11 51.20
CA LEU A 5 15.86 48.31 50.76
C LEU A 5 16.32 47.25 49.73
N ILE A 6 16.21 46.00 50.11
CA ILE A 6 16.38 44.86 49.17
C ILE A 6 15.01 44.59 48.51
N ALA A 7 14.91 44.93 47.24
CA ALA A 7 13.76 44.57 46.43
C ALA A 7 13.92 43.12 45.94
N MET A 8 13.10 42.20 46.45
CA MET A 8 12.96 40.86 45.90
C MET A 8 12.17 40.91 44.56
N MET A 9 12.85 40.76 43.46
CA MET A 9 12.20 40.45 42.17
C MET A 9 11.81 38.99 42.17
N LEU A 10 10.53 38.71 42.33
CA LEU A 10 9.93 37.41 42.02
C LEU A 10 9.86 37.25 40.50
N GLY A 11 10.80 36.49 39.96
CA GLY A 11 10.74 36.04 38.57
C GLY A 11 9.60 35.03 38.39
N ILE A 12 8.54 35.44 37.69
CA ILE A 12 7.49 34.56 37.21
C ILE A 12 8.07 33.82 36.05
N ILE A 13 8.51 32.56 36.27
CA ILE A 13 8.85 31.64 35.17
C ILE A 13 7.51 31.17 34.62
N SER A 14 7.08 31.78 33.51
CA SER A 14 5.99 31.25 32.71
C SER A 14 6.48 29.95 32.07
N LEU A 15 6.07 28.80 32.65
CA LEU A 15 6.11 27.52 31.94
C LEU A 15 5.15 27.64 30.74
N GLY A 16 5.69 28.07 29.61
CA GLY A 16 5.03 27.90 28.32
C GLY A 16 4.91 26.40 28.09
N ALA A 17 3.70 25.89 28.26
CA ALA A 17 3.37 24.55 27.80
C ALA A 17 3.60 24.51 26.31
N TYR A 18 4.75 23.97 25.87
CA TYR A 18 4.94 23.50 24.50
C TYR A 18 3.96 22.32 24.33
N ALA A 19 2.76 22.64 23.88
CA ALA A 19 1.90 21.64 23.27
C ALA A 19 2.66 21.15 22.02
N GLN A 20 3.44 20.10 22.19
CA GLN A 20 3.94 19.33 21.06
C GLN A 20 2.70 18.83 20.34
N ASN A 21 2.41 19.47 19.20
CA ASN A 21 1.42 19.02 18.25
C ASN A 21 1.97 17.71 17.66
N ASN A 22 1.82 16.60 18.40
CA ASN A 22 2.07 15.26 17.90
C ASN A 22 1.00 15.00 16.84
N LYS A 23 1.23 15.52 15.63
CA LYS A 23 0.46 15.10 14.46
C LYS A 23 0.81 13.62 14.28
N GLN A 24 -0.01 12.77 14.89
CA GLN A 24 0.10 11.32 14.73
C GLN A 24 0.13 11.05 13.22
N MET A 25 1.25 10.52 12.72
CA MET A 25 1.34 10.21 11.30
C MET A 25 0.25 9.19 10.98
N ALA A 26 -0.51 9.45 9.92
CA ALA A 26 -1.55 8.54 9.46
C ALA A 26 -0.95 7.14 9.28
N LYS A 27 -1.69 6.13 9.73
CA LYS A 27 -1.35 4.73 9.51
C LYS A 27 -2.26 4.16 8.45
N ILE A 28 -1.89 3.01 7.91
CA ILE A 28 -2.73 2.27 6.94
C ILE A 28 -4.14 2.00 7.49
N PHE A 29 -4.26 1.83 8.80
CA PHE A 29 -5.52 1.52 9.50
C PHE A 29 -6.48 2.71 9.62
N ASP A 30 -6.03 3.93 9.29
CA ASP A 30 -6.87 5.14 9.27
C ASP A 30 -7.63 5.31 7.94
N TYR A 31 -7.42 4.40 6.98
CA TYR A 31 -8.01 4.49 5.64
C TYR A 31 -9.24 3.60 5.50
N LYS A 32 -10.08 3.97 4.55
CA LYS A 32 -11.24 3.20 4.11
C LYS A 32 -11.19 3.07 2.60
N SER A 33 -11.80 2.04 2.07
CA SER A 33 -11.99 1.83 0.64
C SER A 33 -13.33 1.19 0.37
N ILE A 34 -13.69 0.98 -0.90
CA ILE A 34 -14.91 0.29 -1.31
C ILE A 34 -14.54 -1.07 -1.85
N SER A 35 -15.23 -2.11 -1.38
CA SER A 35 -15.09 -3.46 -1.93
C SER A 35 -15.69 -3.56 -3.33
N ASN A 36 -15.32 -4.60 -4.07
CA ASN A 36 -15.93 -4.94 -5.36
C ASN A 36 -17.46 -5.20 -5.30
N THR A 37 -18.02 -5.39 -4.11
CA THR A 37 -19.47 -5.52 -3.89
C THR A 37 -20.14 -4.18 -3.49
N GLY A 38 -19.40 -3.09 -3.47
CA GLY A 38 -19.88 -1.74 -3.10
C GLY A 38 -19.95 -1.48 -1.59
N ALA A 39 -19.49 -2.39 -0.73
CA ALA A 39 -19.46 -2.18 0.71
C ALA A 39 -18.23 -1.37 1.15
N GLU A 40 -18.38 -0.48 2.13
CA GLU A 40 -17.25 0.19 2.76
C GLU A 40 -16.40 -0.81 3.54
N VAL A 41 -15.09 -0.77 3.34
CA VAL A 41 -14.08 -1.56 4.04
C VAL A 41 -13.22 -0.62 4.87
N ASP A 42 -13.35 -0.69 6.18
CA ASP A 42 -12.52 0.06 7.13
C ASP A 42 -11.25 -0.75 7.43
N PHE A 43 -10.08 -0.18 7.12
CA PHE A 43 -8.80 -0.88 7.28
C PHE A 43 -8.41 -1.10 8.75
N SER A 44 -9.07 -0.44 9.70
CA SER A 44 -8.89 -0.71 11.13
C SER A 44 -9.19 -2.17 11.51
N GLN A 45 -10.07 -2.85 10.75
CA GLN A 45 -10.36 -4.28 10.95
C GLN A 45 -9.15 -5.20 10.74
N TYR A 46 -8.13 -4.71 10.07
CA TYR A 46 -6.89 -5.46 9.79
C TYR A 46 -5.76 -5.14 10.78
N GLU A 47 -6.01 -4.35 11.83
CA GLU A 47 -5.01 -4.06 12.84
C GLU A 47 -4.46 -5.35 13.46
N GLY A 48 -3.14 -5.42 13.62
CA GLY A 48 -2.45 -6.62 14.09
C GLY A 48 -2.25 -7.72 13.03
N LYS A 49 -2.63 -7.46 11.76
CA LYS A 49 -2.36 -8.36 10.63
C LYS A 49 -1.20 -7.85 9.78
N VAL A 50 -0.49 -8.77 9.13
CA VAL A 50 0.44 -8.44 8.05
C VAL A 50 -0.39 -8.23 6.79
N LEU A 51 -0.26 -7.06 6.14
CA LEU A 51 -1.01 -6.78 4.93
C LEU A 51 -0.11 -6.82 3.70
N MET A 52 -0.62 -7.33 2.59
CA MET A 52 -0.07 -7.14 1.26
C MET A 52 -1.12 -6.48 0.38
N ILE A 53 -0.86 -5.24 -0.05
CA ILE A 53 -1.73 -4.51 -0.97
C ILE A 53 -1.13 -4.58 -2.37
N VAL A 54 -1.94 -4.96 -3.35
CA VAL A 54 -1.51 -5.20 -4.74
C VAL A 54 -2.47 -4.52 -5.69
N ASN A 55 -1.98 -3.69 -6.62
CA ASN A 55 -2.80 -3.25 -7.75
C ASN A 55 -2.77 -4.31 -8.85
N THR A 56 -3.94 -4.70 -9.35
CA THR A 56 -4.11 -5.89 -10.19
C THR A 56 -4.75 -5.58 -11.53
N ALA A 57 -4.68 -6.52 -12.47
CA ALA A 57 -5.37 -6.44 -13.74
C ALA A 57 -5.54 -7.83 -14.38
N SER A 58 -6.67 -8.03 -15.10
CA SER A 58 -7.04 -9.31 -15.73
C SER A 58 -6.34 -9.59 -17.06
N LYS A 59 -5.85 -8.53 -17.76
CA LYS A 59 -5.26 -8.65 -19.12
C LYS A 59 -3.79 -8.19 -19.17
N CYS A 60 -3.06 -8.40 -18.08
CA CYS A 60 -1.66 -8.00 -17.95
C CYS A 60 -0.73 -9.22 -18.15
N GLY A 61 0.48 -8.99 -18.64
CA GLY A 61 1.50 -10.03 -18.70
C GLY A 61 1.89 -10.59 -17.32
N PHE A 62 1.58 -9.87 -16.24
CA PHE A 62 1.80 -10.32 -14.86
C PHE A 62 0.57 -10.95 -14.20
N THR A 63 -0.57 -11.06 -14.89
CA THR A 63 -1.81 -11.68 -14.38
C THR A 63 -1.61 -13.09 -13.78
N PRO A 64 -0.71 -13.95 -14.31
CA PRO A 64 -0.43 -15.24 -13.68
C PRO A 64 0.07 -15.18 -12.24
N GLN A 65 0.52 -14.00 -11.76
CA GLN A 65 0.92 -13.83 -10.35
C GLN A 65 -0.25 -13.96 -9.37
N TYR A 66 -1.51 -13.89 -9.83
CA TYR A 66 -2.66 -14.21 -8.97
C TYR A 66 -2.53 -15.61 -8.33
N ASP A 67 -2.02 -16.60 -9.07
CA ASP A 67 -1.84 -17.96 -8.56
C ASP A 67 -0.88 -17.99 -7.36
N GLY A 68 0.26 -17.31 -7.48
CA GLY A 68 1.24 -17.23 -6.41
C GLY A 68 0.80 -16.37 -5.23
N LEU A 69 0.00 -15.31 -5.47
CA LEU A 69 -0.60 -14.50 -4.40
C LEU A 69 -1.62 -15.34 -3.62
N GLU A 70 -2.48 -16.09 -4.31
CA GLU A 70 -3.46 -16.95 -3.68
C GLU A 70 -2.80 -18.10 -2.90
N GLU A 71 -1.71 -18.68 -3.43
CA GLU A 71 -0.93 -19.69 -2.70
C GLU A 71 -0.39 -19.12 -1.38
N LEU A 72 0.22 -17.92 -1.39
CA LEU A 72 0.69 -17.26 -0.18
C LEU A 72 -0.47 -16.96 0.79
N TYR A 73 -1.58 -16.44 0.26
CA TYR A 73 -2.75 -16.13 1.08
C TYR A 73 -3.27 -17.36 1.80
N ARG A 74 -3.54 -18.45 1.08
CA ARG A 74 -4.02 -19.72 1.68
C ARG A 74 -3.07 -20.28 2.71
N LYS A 75 -1.76 -20.16 2.47
CA LYS A 75 -0.73 -20.68 3.36
C LYS A 75 -0.61 -19.90 4.67
N TYR A 76 -0.85 -18.58 4.63
CA TYR A 76 -0.52 -17.71 5.77
C TYR A 76 -1.72 -16.94 6.35
N LYS A 77 -2.92 -17.00 5.78
CA LYS A 77 -4.10 -16.27 6.29
C LYS A 77 -4.41 -16.60 7.75
N ASP A 78 -4.32 -17.87 8.13
CA ASP A 78 -4.60 -18.32 9.49
C ASP A 78 -3.48 -17.91 10.48
N GLN A 79 -2.32 -17.50 9.96
CA GLN A 79 -1.20 -16.94 10.72
C GLN A 79 -1.24 -15.41 10.78
N GLY A 80 -2.19 -14.79 10.06
CA GLY A 80 -2.42 -13.35 10.11
C GLY A 80 -2.00 -12.57 8.87
N LEU A 81 -1.71 -13.24 7.74
CA LEU A 81 -1.55 -12.54 6.46
C LEU A 81 -2.91 -12.19 5.87
N VAL A 82 -3.07 -10.95 5.40
CA VAL A 82 -4.19 -10.53 4.55
C VAL A 82 -3.60 -9.98 3.25
N ILE A 83 -4.06 -10.49 2.11
CA ILE A 83 -3.78 -9.93 0.78
C ILE A 83 -5.03 -9.19 0.32
N ILE A 84 -4.86 -7.99 -0.26
CA ILE A 84 -5.96 -7.17 -0.76
C ILE A 84 -5.61 -6.73 -2.19
N GLY A 85 -6.43 -7.14 -3.15
CA GLY A 85 -6.30 -6.76 -4.55
C GLY A 85 -7.08 -5.48 -4.87
N PHE A 86 -6.46 -4.57 -5.59
CA PHE A 86 -7.07 -3.35 -6.12
C PHE A 86 -7.01 -3.37 -7.65
N PRO A 87 -8.08 -3.76 -8.33
CA PRO A 87 -8.14 -3.71 -9.80
C PRO A 87 -7.90 -2.28 -10.31
N CYS A 88 -7.06 -2.14 -11.36
CA CYS A 88 -6.67 -0.84 -11.87
C CYS A 88 -6.50 -0.86 -13.39
N ASP A 89 -7.23 0.03 -14.08
CA ASP A 89 -7.20 0.12 -15.55
C ASP A 89 -6.22 1.17 -16.10
N GLN A 90 -5.47 1.87 -15.24
CA GLN A 90 -4.58 2.96 -15.65
C GLN A 90 -3.39 2.51 -16.51
N PHE A 91 -3.06 1.22 -16.51
CA PHE A 91 -1.90 0.67 -17.21
C PHE A 91 -2.32 -0.03 -18.49
N ALA A 92 -2.38 0.75 -19.56
CA ALA A 92 -2.71 0.33 -20.93
C ALA A 92 -4.12 -0.30 -21.09
N GLY A 93 -5.10 0.07 -20.23
CA GLY A 93 -6.45 -0.48 -20.33
C GLY A 93 -6.51 -1.99 -20.07
N GLN A 94 -5.69 -2.48 -19.14
CA GLN A 94 -5.56 -3.92 -18.88
C GLN A 94 -6.59 -4.45 -17.87
N GLU A 95 -7.50 -3.60 -17.36
CA GLU A 95 -8.60 -4.00 -16.48
C GLU A 95 -9.94 -3.41 -16.95
N PRO A 96 -10.44 -3.78 -18.13
CA PRO A 96 -11.62 -3.14 -18.72
C PRO A 96 -12.95 -3.60 -18.13
N GLY A 97 -12.99 -4.75 -17.41
CA GLY A 97 -14.20 -5.35 -16.87
C GLY A 97 -14.89 -4.50 -15.80
N SER A 98 -16.16 -4.81 -15.50
CA SER A 98 -16.84 -4.35 -14.28
C SER A 98 -16.27 -5.04 -13.05
N ASP A 99 -16.60 -4.57 -11.84
CA ASP A 99 -16.15 -5.22 -10.60
C ASP A 99 -16.63 -6.68 -10.50
N GLU A 100 -17.85 -6.97 -10.95
CA GLU A 100 -18.41 -8.33 -11.01
C GLU A 100 -17.65 -9.22 -12.01
N GLU A 101 -17.37 -8.71 -13.21
CA GLU A 101 -16.61 -9.44 -14.23
C GLU A 101 -15.17 -9.72 -13.78
N ILE A 102 -14.55 -8.78 -13.07
CA ILE A 102 -13.21 -8.93 -12.47
C ILE A 102 -13.22 -10.00 -11.38
N GLU A 103 -14.22 -9.95 -10.48
CA GLU A 103 -14.36 -10.97 -9.44
C GLU A 103 -14.53 -12.37 -10.04
N GLU A 104 -15.44 -12.50 -11.00
CA GLU A 104 -15.67 -13.77 -11.68
C GLU A 104 -14.40 -14.29 -12.36
N PHE A 105 -13.69 -13.40 -13.09
CA PHE A 105 -12.40 -13.74 -13.71
C PHE A 105 -11.39 -14.26 -12.68
N CYS A 106 -11.18 -13.54 -11.60
CA CYS A 106 -10.22 -13.89 -10.55
C CYS A 106 -10.56 -15.22 -9.88
N ARG A 107 -11.83 -15.45 -9.58
CA ARG A 107 -12.30 -16.68 -8.93
C ARG A 107 -12.21 -17.89 -9.86
N LEU A 108 -12.69 -17.78 -11.10
CA LEU A 108 -12.76 -18.91 -12.03
C LEU A 108 -11.40 -19.28 -12.63
N ASN A 109 -10.55 -18.29 -12.93
CA ASN A 109 -9.30 -18.55 -13.63
C ASN A 109 -8.10 -18.74 -12.69
N HIS A 110 -8.14 -18.13 -11.49
CA HIS A 110 -7.01 -18.13 -10.55
C HIS A 110 -7.40 -18.61 -9.14
N GLY A 111 -8.67 -18.96 -8.92
CA GLY A 111 -9.16 -19.45 -7.63
C GLY A 111 -8.96 -18.46 -6.48
N VAL A 112 -8.90 -17.14 -6.78
CA VAL A 112 -8.67 -16.08 -5.80
C VAL A 112 -9.72 -16.10 -4.71
N THR A 113 -9.27 -16.12 -3.45
CA THR A 113 -10.13 -16.06 -2.26
C THR A 113 -9.82 -14.88 -1.35
N PHE A 114 -8.74 -14.16 -1.60
CA PHE A 114 -8.45 -12.93 -0.88
C PHE A 114 -9.37 -11.78 -1.31
N PRO A 115 -9.60 -10.77 -0.44
CA PRO A 115 -10.43 -9.61 -0.72
C PRO A 115 -10.02 -8.84 -1.98
N LEU A 116 -11.02 -8.45 -2.77
CA LEU A 116 -10.87 -7.51 -3.88
C LEU A 116 -11.64 -6.22 -3.58
N MET A 117 -11.01 -5.09 -3.84
CA MET A 117 -11.64 -3.78 -3.79
C MET A 117 -12.29 -3.44 -5.14
N ALA A 118 -13.11 -2.41 -5.16
CA ALA A 118 -13.65 -1.83 -6.39
C ALA A 118 -12.51 -1.35 -7.30
N LYS A 119 -12.73 -1.39 -8.60
CA LYS A 119 -11.76 -0.88 -9.58
C LYS A 119 -11.45 0.60 -9.31
N THR A 120 -10.17 0.93 -9.19
CA THR A 120 -9.75 2.26 -8.77
C THR A 120 -8.51 2.77 -9.52
N GLU A 121 -8.19 4.04 -9.33
CA GLU A 121 -6.94 4.65 -9.76
C GLU A 121 -5.89 4.61 -8.64
N VAL A 122 -4.64 4.37 -9.01
CA VAL A 122 -3.50 4.31 -8.06
C VAL A 122 -2.51 5.47 -8.23
N ASN A 123 -2.63 6.21 -9.34
CA ASN A 123 -1.83 7.40 -9.67
C ASN A 123 -2.73 8.56 -10.11
N GLY A 124 -2.18 9.80 -10.07
CA GLY A 124 -2.88 11.00 -10.52
C GLY A 124 -3.79 11.61 -9.46
N ALA A 125 -4.61 12.57 -9.88
CA ALA A 125 -5.43 13.37 -8.97
C ALA A 125 -6.59 12.60 -8.33
N ASN A 126 -7.03 11.50 -8.96
CA ASN A 126 -8.12 10.66 -8.47
C ASN A 126 -7.61 9.38 -7.80
N ALA A 127 -6.29 9.30 -7.52
CA ALA A 127 -5.74 8.12 -6.86
C ALA A 127 -6.44 7.86 -5.52
N GLU A 128 -6.76 6.60 -5.29
CA GLU A 128 -7.30 6.15 -4.01
C GLU A 128 -6.40 6.63 -2.86
N PRO A 129 -6.93 7.25 -1.80
CA PRO A 129 -6.11 7.86 -0.73
C PRO A 129 -5.10 6.90 -0.09
N ILE A 130 -5.43 5.62 -0.02
CA ILE A 130 -4.53 4.59 0.51
C ILE A 130 -3.27 4.47 -0.35
N PHE A 131 -3.36 4.62 -1.68
CA PHE A 131 -2.20 4.56 -2.56
C PHE A 131 -1.33 5.82 -2.47
N GLU A 132 -1.92 6.99 -2.25
CA GLU A 132 -1.14 8.20 -1.97
C GLU A 132 -0.31 8.04 -0.69
N TYR A 133 -0.91 7.45 0.37
CA TYR A 133 -0.19 7.10 1.59
C TYR A 133 0.94 6.09 1.32
N LEU A 134 0.63 4.96 0.67
CA LEU A 134 1.59 3.89 0.39
C LEU A 134 2.79 4.38 -0.43
N LYS A 135 2.55 5.20 -1.46
CA LYS A 135 3.60 5.83 -2.28
C LYS A 135 4.49 6.78 -1.46
N THR A 136 3.92 7.45 -0.46
CA THR A 136 4.68 8.34 0.43
C THR A 136 5.59 7.54 1.37
N GLN A 137 5.10 6.42 1.90
CA GLN A 137 5.85 5.56 2.84
C GLN A 137 6.93 4.72 2.14
N ALA A 138 6.64 4.22 0.94
CA ALA A 138 7.55 3.41 0.13
C ALA A 138 7.60 3.96 -1.31
N PRO A 139 8.34 5.06 -1.55
CA PRO A 139 8.29 5.79 -2.82
C PRO A 139 8.97 5.08 -3.99
N THR A 140 9.78 4.05 -3.72
CA THR A 140 10.55 3.36 -4.76
C THR A 140 10.40 1.85 -4.68
N GLU A 141 10.54 1.20 -5.82
CA GLU A 141 10.57 -0.25 -5.97
C GLU A 141 11.87 -0.70 -6.62
N GLU A 142 12.39 -1.85 -6.23
CA GLU A 142 13.64 -2.38 -6.75
C GLU A 142 13.39 -3.38 -7.88
N TYR A 143 14.03 -3.17 -9.03
CA TYR A 143 14.06 -4.10 -10.16
C TYR A 143 15.38 -4.87 -10.17
N LYS A 144 15.34 -6.13 -9.71
CA LYS A 144 16.53 -6.96 -9.52
C LYS A 144 16.93 -7.70 -10.80
N GLY A 145 18.18 -7.55 -11.18
CA GLY A 145 18.77 -8.25 -12.32
C GLY A 145 18.50 -7.57 -13.67
N ILE A 146 19.18 -8.07 -14.71
CA ILE A 146 19.18 -7.45 -16.05
C ILE A 146 17.79 -7.48 -16.69
N LYS A 147 17.09 -8.61 -16.61
CA LYS A 147 15.75 -8.78 -17.18
C LYS A 147 14.74 -7.82 -16.54
N ALA A 148 14.72 -7.72 -15.22
CA ALA A 148 13.82 -6.82 -14.51
C ALA A 148 14.09 -5.35 -14.86
N LYS A 149 15.36 -4.93 -14.94
CA LYS A 149 15.76 -3.57 -15.37
C LYS A 149 15.37 -3.27 -16.81
N ALA A 150 15.48 -4.24 -17.71
CA ALA A 150 15.01 -4.10 -19.09
C ALA A 150 13.47 -3.93 -19.14
N THR A 151 12.73 -4.73 -18.35
CA THR A 151 11.29 -4.59 -18.19
C THR A 151 10.93 -3.22 -17.61
N GLN A 152 11.62 -2.74 -16.58
CA GLN A 152 11.40 -1.40 -16.03
C GLN A 152 11.53 -0.31 -17.09
N LYS A 153 12.58 -0.38 -17.92
CA LYS A 153 12.80 0.59 -19.01
C LYS A 153 11.65 0.56 -20.02
N MET A 154 11.18 -0.64 -20.39
CA MET A 154 10.03 -0.82 -21.28
C MET A 154 8.76 -0.22 -20.67
N LEU A 155 8.45 -0.56 -19.42
CA LEU A 155 7.27 -0.07 -18.70
C LEU A 155 7.26 1.45 -18.58
N LYS A 156 8.40 2.08 -18.27
CA LYS A 156 8.56 3.54 -18.26
C LYS A 156 8.25 4.19 -19.60
N GLY A 157 8.52 3.48 -20.70
CA GLY A 157 8.23 3.97 -22.05
C GLY A 157 6.76 3.92 -22.46
N ILE A 158 5.97 3.04 -21.83
CA ILE A 158 4.56 2.81 -22.20
C ILE A 158 3.55 3.29 -21.14
N SER A 159 3.97 3.48 -19.90
CA SER A 159 3.10 3.95 -18.82
C SER A 159 2.79 5.44 -18.99
N LYS A 160 1.50 5.76 -19.14
CA LYS A 160 1.01 7.15 -19.29
C LYS A 160 0.54 7.77 -17.99
N SER A 161 0.36 6.97 -16.93
CA SER A 161 -0.14 7.40 -15.62
C SER A 161 0.96 7.75 -14.63
N VAL A 162 2.23 7.73 -15.06
CA VAL A 162 3.40 8.03 -14.21
C VAL A 162 3.86 9.46 -14.46
N GLU A 163 3.65 10.32 -13.46
CA GLU A 163 4.05 11.73 -13.48
C GLU A 163 5.18 12.01 -12.48
N LYS A 164 5.18 11.28 -11.36
CA LYS A 164 6.14 11.43 -10.26
C LYS A 164 7.01 10.18 -10.12
N ASN A 165 8.20 10.33 -9.56
CA ASN A 165 9.10 9.21 -9.29
C ASN A 165 8.52 8.18 -8.29
N SER A 166 7.59 8.60 -7.43
CA SER A 166 6.91 7.75 -6.47
C SER A 166 5.71 7.02 -7.05
N ASP A 167 5.24 7.38 -8.24
CA ASP A 167 4.08 6.75 -8.87
C ASP A 167 4.30 5.26 -9.12
N ILE A 168 3.22 4.50 -9.10
CA ILE A 168 3.22 3.09 -9.44
C ILE A 168 3.48 2.95 -10.92
N LEU A 169 4.49 2.17 -11.27
CA LEU A 169 4.92 2.06 -12.66
C LEU A 169 4.01 1.15 -13.48
N TRP A 170 3.47 0.06 -12.88
CA TRP A 170 2.66 -0.92 -13.59
C TRP A 170 1.79 -1.77 -12.66
N ASN A 171 0.87 -2.57 -13.24
CA ASN A 171 0.09 -3.56 -12.52
C ASN A 171 0.98 -4.58 -11.78
N PHE A 172 0.47 -5.13 -10.71
CA PHE A 172 1.16 -6.08 -9.81
C PHE A 172 2.36 -5.47 -9.05
N THR A 173 2.33 -4.16 -8.77
CA THR A 173 3.15 -3.57 -7.70
C THR A 173 2.55 -4.00 -6.36
N LYS A 174 3.39 -4.43 -5.42
CA LYS A 174 2.95 -4.92 -4.12
C LYS A 174 3.55 -4.07 -3.01
N PHE A 175 2.76 -3.81 -1.96
CA PHE A 175 3.21 -3.17 -0.73
C PHE A 175 3.02 -4.16 0.41
N LEU A 176 4.08 -4.40 1.19
CA LEU A 176 4.05 -5.24 2.37
C LEU A 176 4.06 -4.36 3.61
N ILE A 177 3.10 -4.57 4.51
CA ILE A 177 2.85 -3.75 5.69
C ILE A 177 2.88 -4.65 6.92
N SER A 178 3.58 -4.23 7.95
CA SER A 178 3.69 -4.94 9.22
C SER A 178 2.42 -4.80 10.08
N ARG A 179 2.34 -5.61 11.14
CA ARG A 179 1.18 -5.69 12.06
C ARG A 179 0.82 -4.36 12.73
N ASP A 180 1.77 -3.45 12.87
CA ASP A 180 1.58 -2.12 13.48
C ASP A 180 1.16 -1.04 12.46
N GLY A 181 0.98 -1.42 11.19
CA GLY A 181 0.58 -0.53 10.11
C GLY A 181 1.72 0.21 9.42
N SER A 182 2.98 -0.11 9.73
CA SER A 182 4.13 0.47 9.04
C SER A 182 4.30 -0.16 7.65
N VAL A 183 4.47 0.66 6.61
CA VAL A 183 4.82 0.17 5.27
C VAL A 183 6.29 -0.21 5.26
N VAL A 184 6.55 -1.48 5.07
CA VAL A 184 7.89 -2.04 5.17
C VAL A 184 8.61 -2.00 3.83
N LYS A 185 7.91 -2.37 2.74
CA LYS A 185 8.56 -2.53 1.45
C LYS A 185 7.58 -2.47 0.28
N ARG A 186 8.04 -1.88 -0.82
CA ARG A 186 7.37 -1.91 -2.12
C ARG A 186 8.14 -2.82 -3.06
N TYR A 187 7.42 -3.72 -3.72
CA TYR A 187 7.98 -4.67 -4.68
C TYR A 187 7.52 -4.35 -6.09
N ALA A 188 8.45 -4.41 -7.02
CA ALA A 188 8.20 -4.22 -8.43
C ALA A 188 7.24 -5.27 -9.01
N PRO A 189 6.55 -4.98 -10.13
CA PRO A 189 5.75 -5.96 -10.87
C PRO A 189 6.51 -7.24 -11.20
N THR A 190 7.80 -7.15 -11.47
CA THR A 190 8.68 -8.27 -11.83
C THR A 190 9.07 -9.17 -10.66
N THR A 191 8.77 -8.76 -9.41
CA THR A 191 9.02 -9.59 -8.23
C THR A 191 7.90 -10.60 -8.07
N GLU A 192 8.23 -11.87 -8.20
CA GLU A 192 7.25 -12.95 -8.05
C GLU A 192 6.79 -13.11 -6.59
N PRO A 193 5.51 -13.48 -6.33
CA PRO A 193 5.00 -13.68 -4.98
C PRO A 193 5.87 -14.57 -4.09
N LYS A 194 6.41 -15.66 -4.62
CA LYS A 194 7.31 -16.56 -3.88
C LYS A 194 8.60 -15.90 -3.38
N GLU A 195 9.06 -14.84 -4.06
CA GLU A 195 10.27 -14.12 -3.65
C GLU A 195 10.02 -13.22 -2.43
N ILE A 196 8.73 -12.93 -2.13
CA ILE A 196 8.30 -12.11 -1.00
C ILE A 196 8.04 -12.97 0.26
N GLU A 197 7.94 -14.28 0.10
CA GLU A 197 7.55 -15.21 1.18
C GLU A 197 8.43 -15.10 2.43
N ALA A 198 9.74 -14.93 2.25
CA ALA A 198 10.66 -14.78 3.38
C ALA A 198 10.39 -13.51 4.19
N ASP A 199 10.09 -12.39 3.52
CA ASP A 199 9.76 -11.12 4.17
C ASP A 199 8.41 -11.22 4.92
N ILE A 200 7.41 -11.92 4.33
CA ILE A 200 6.13 -12.20 5.00
C ILE A 200 6.34 -13.00 6.28
N LYS A 201 7.10 -14.11 6.20
CA LYS A 201 7.39 -14.99 7.35
C LYS A 201 8.06 -14.24 8.51
N ALA A 202 8.93 -13.30 8.18
CA ALA A 202 9.65 -12.53 9.20
C ALA A 202 8.72 -11.58 9.99
N MET A 203 7.48 -11.33 9.51
CA MET A 203 6.51 -10.43 10.11
C MET A 203 5.33 -11.17 10.77
N LEU A 204 5.13 -12.43 10.46
CA LEU A 204 4.07 -13.26 11.05
C LEU A 204 4.43 -13.75 12.45
#